data_f544ec28782b74e6f31e6fbff0e13d34
#
_entry.id   f544ec28782b74e6f31e6fbff0e13d34
#
_cell.length_a   1.000
_cell.length_b   1.000
_cell.length_c   1.000
_cell.angle_alpha   90.00
_cell.angle_beta   90.00
_cell.angle_gamma   90.00
#
_symmetry.space_group_name_H-M   'P 1'
#
loop_
_entity.id
_entity.type
_entity.pdbx_description
1 polymer ?
#
loop_
_entity_poly.entity_id
_entity_poly.type
_entity_poly.pdbx_seq_one_letter_code
_entity_poly.pdbx_strand_id
1 'polypeptide(L)'
;MKTWKKIMAAAGAAGLALGLAACGGGDSAADANKLIVGASPTPHAQILRYVADNLAKKQGIELEIKEYTDYNQPNQALNSGDLDANYYQTVPYFDEKTAKNNWQFDHGKGIHLEPVGIYSEKLKDIKDLKDGAKIGVITEETNQKRGLQLLADNGLIKLPKDENQQLVAVIAKSKEYNPRGFDLSEVEGPQLVRSLADLDIAVINGNFALDGGKKPSDALVLESPKDNPSLNILVWKKDSKKLEAIKKLDALLHSPEVKAFIEKKWPNKAVLPGF
;
A
#
# COMPACT_ATOMS: atom_id res chain seq x y z
N MET A 1 30.46 84.62 7.57
CA MET A 1 29.58 85.51 8.36
C MET A 1 28.65 84.66 9.17
N LYS A 2 28.73 84.82 10.47
CA LYS A 2 27.74 84.57 11.52
C LYS A 2 27.16 83.14 11.62
N THR A 3 27.62 82.34 12.57
CA THR A 3 27.47 82.29 14.02
C THR A 3 26.05 81.96 14.52
N TRP A 4 26.04 80.99 15.37
CA TRP A 4 25.39 80.82 16.66
C TRP A 4 24.33 79.71 16.72
N LYS A 5 24.13 78.99 17.71
CA LYS A 5 24.68 78.62 19.05
C LYS A 5 23.97 77.37 19.49
N LYS A 6 24.69 76.51 20.17
CA LYS A 6 24.39 75.63 21.22
C LYS A 6 23.06 75.84 21.93
N ILE A 7 22.37 74.77 22.35
CA ILE A 7 22.04 74.48 23.77
C ILE A 7 21.69 73.03 23.91
N MET A 8 22.25 72.40 24.98
CA MET A 8 22.00 71.03 25.48
C MET A 8 20.64 70.96 26.16
N ALA A 9 20.04 69.74 26.18
CA ALA A 9 19.37 69.19 27.36
C ALA A 9 19.39 67.70 27.27
N ALA A 10 20.07 67.08 28.21
CA ALA A 10 20.01 65.67 28.56
C ALA A 10 18.75 65.39 29.37
N ALA A 11 18.12 64.26 29.18
CA ALA A 11 17.55 63.38 30.20
C ALA A 11 16.57 62.38 29.54
N GLY A 12 16.66 61.10 29.85
CA GLY A 12 15.65 60.10 29.51
C GLY A 12 16.22 58.74 29.09
N ALA A 13 17.14 58.19 29.88
CA ALA A 13 17.39 56.75 29.86
C ALA A 13 16.22 56.08 30.60
N ALA A 14 15.55 55.14 29.98
CA ALA A 14 15.02 53.91 30.57
C ALA A 14 13.90 53.29 29.70
N GLY A 15 14.07 52.06 29.33
CA GLY A 15 12.97 51.15 29.07
C GLY A 15 12.47 51.07 27.64
N LEU A 16 12.99 50.06 26.91
CA LEU A 16 12.23 49.22 25.98
C LEU A 16 13.18 48.20 25.31
N ALA A 17 13.70 47.32 26.16
CA ALA A 17 14.31 46.07 25.76
C ALA A 17 13.33 44.95 26.06
N LEU A 18 12.25 44.86 25.28
CA LEU A 18 11.27 43.73 25.32
C LEU A 18 10.65 43.62 23.93
N GLY A 19 11.04 42.57 23.19
CA GLY A 19 10.27 42.27 21.98
C GLY A 19 11.05 41.73 20.79
N LEU A 20 12.09 40.91 20.99
CA LEU A 20 12.72 40.16 19.90
C LEU A 20 13.03 38.74 20.37
N ALA A 21 11.97 38.01 20.77
CA ALA A 21 12.03 36.58 21.06
C ALA A 21 10.71 35.93 20.74
N ALA A 22 10.38 35.81 19.46
CA ALA A 22 9.31 34.88 18.98
C ALA A 22 9.32 34.84 17.48
N CYS A 23 10.37 34.25 16.86
CA CYS A 23 10.32 33.62 15.55
C CYS A 23 11.26 32.42 15.60
N GLY A 24 11.04 31.53 16.57
CA GLY A 24 11.43 30.16 16.49
C GLY A 24 10.28 29.45 15.79
N GLY A 25 10.48 28.99 14.54
CA GLY A 25 9.51 28.17 13.83
C GLY A 25 9.23 26.89 14.61
N GLY A 26 8.23 26.93 15.46
CA GLY A 26 7.59 25.75 16.01
C GLY A 26 6.60 25.27 14.95
N ASP A 27 6.83 24.10 14.39
CA ASP A 27 5.76 23.36 13.72
C ASP A 27 4.55 23.44 14.65
N SER A 28 3.46 24.02 14.19
CA SER A 28 2.28 24.20 15.04
C SER A 28 1.81 22.79 15.46
N ALA A 29 1.29 22.65 16.68
CA ALA A 29 0.74 21.37 17.14
C ALA A 29 -0.33 20.82 16.18
N ALA A 30 -0.92 21.68 15.34
CA ALA A 30 -1.82 21.34 14.25
C ALA A 30 -1.09 20.57 13.13
N ASP A 31 0.13 20.96 12.75
CA ASP A 31 0.91 20.26 11.70
C ASP A 31 1.39 18.88 12.14
N ALA A 32 1.69 18.72 13.46
CA ALA A 32 2.14 17.45 14.01
C ALA A 32 1.06 16.35 13.96
N ASN A 33 -0.21 16.71 13.93
CA ASN A 33 -1.36 15.79 13.90
C ASN A 33 -2.00 15.65 12.52
N LYS A 34 -1.57 16.42 11.52
CA LYS A 34 -1.98 16.25 10.13
C LYS A 34 -1.05 15.22 9.47
N LEU A 35 -1.63 14.10 8.98
CA LEU A 35 -0.92 13.04 8.31
C LEU A 35 -1.28 12.99 6.82
N ILE A 36 -0.28 12.95 5.96
CA ILE A 36 -0.42 12.69 4.53
C ILE A 36 -0.14 11.21 4.31
N VAL A 37 -1.18 10.46 3.92
CA VAL A 37 -1.11 8.99 3.79
C VAL A 37 -1.33 8.57 2.35
N GLY A 38 -0.34 7.88 1.77
CA GLY A 38 -0.44 7.28 0.45
C GLY A 38 -1.19 5.94 0.50
N ALA A 39 -2.10 5.69 -0.44
CA ALA A 39 -2.89 4.45 -0.45
C ALA A 39 -3.31 4.04 -1.86
N SER A 40 -3.54 2.74 -2.09
CA SER A 40 -4.27 2.30 -3.28
C SER A 40 -5.75 2.71 -3.16
N PRO A 41 -6.45 2.99 -4.29
CA PRO A 41 -7.82 3.50 -4.27
C PRO A 41 -8.78 2.57 -3.51
N THR A 42 -8.74 1.28 -3.81
CA THR A 42 -9.60 0.22 -3.21
C THR A 42 -8.73 -0.94 -2.73
N PRO A 43 -8.94 -1.46 -1.51
CA PRO A 43 -9.84 -0.99 -0.45
C PRO A 43 -9.19 0.07 0.46
N HIS A 44 -7.90 0.30 0.37
CA HIS A 44 -7.05 1.01 1.31
C HIS A 44 -7.52 2.45 1.56
N ALA A 45 -7.64 3.27 0.50
CA ALA A 45 -8.13 4.64 0.65
C ALA A 45 -9.58 4.70 1.16
N GLN A 46 -10.40 3.70 0.85
CA GLN A 46 -11.78 3.62 1.35
C GLN A 46 -11.80 3.35 2.86
N ILE A 47 -10.90 2.49 3.37
CA ILE A 47 -10.75 2.24 4.82
C ILE A 47 -10.21 3.50 5.51
N LEU A 48 -9.19 4.16 4.94
CA LEU A 48 -8.65 5.42 5.49
C LEU A 48 -9.70 6.53 5.53
N ARG A 49 -10.55 6.68 4.50
CA ARG A 49 -11.65 7.65 4.49
C ARG A 49 -12.66 7.37 5.60
N TYR A 50 -13.01 6.09 5.80
CA TYR A 50 -13.87 5.73 6.92
C TYR A 50 -13.25 6.16 8.26
N VAL A 51 -11.96 5.93 8.46
CA VAL A 51 -11.24 6.37 9.67
C VAL A 51 -11.22 7.89 9.79
N ALA A 52 -10.92 8.61 8.70
CA ALA A 52 -10.90 10.08 8.66
C ALA A 52 -12.23 10.69 9.07
N ASP A 53 -13.33 10.17 8.51
CA ASP A 53 -14.66 10.72 8.68
C ASP A 53 -15.27 10.41 10.05
N ASN A 54 -14.96 9.24 10.64
CA ASN A 54 -15.68 8.74 11.82
C ASN A 54 -14.85 8.68 13.10
N LEU A 55 -13.51 8.51 12.99
CA LEU A 55 -12.65 8.16 14.13
C LEU A 55 -11.53 9.17 14.37
N ALA A 56 -10.80 9.58 13.34
CA ALA A 56 -9.54 10.31 13.43
C ALA A 56 -9.68 11.64 14.19
N LYS A 57 -10.72 12.42 13.91
CA LYS A 57 -10.98 13.72 14.57
C LYS A 57 -11.12 13.61 16.09
N LYS A 58 -11.71 12.52 16.60
CA LYS A 58 -11.88 12.28 18.04
C LYS A 58 -10.53 12.04 18.75
N GLN A 59 -9.51 11.64 17.98
CA GLN A 59 -8.14 11.41 18.46
C GLN A 59 -7.20 12.60 18.13
N GLY A 60 -7.76 13.70 17.62
CA GLY A 60 -7.00 14.88 17.25
C GLY A 60 -6.11 14.67 16.01
N ILE A 61 -6.46 13.74 15.10
CA ILE A 61 -5.72 13.47 13.88
C ILE A 61 -6.53 13.97 12.68
N GLU A 62 -5.83 14.61 11.74
CA GLU A 62 -6.34 14.96 10.41
C GLU A 62 -5.64 14.10 9.36
N LEU A 63 -6.38 13.53 8.42
CA LEU A 63 -5.84 12.70 7.33
C LEU A 63 -6.02 13.40 5.99
N GLU A 64 -4.93 13.54 5.26
CA GLU A 64 -4.92 13.83 3.82
C GLU A 64 -4.53 12.53 3.10
N ILE A 65 -5.41 12.01 2.23
CA ILE A 65 -5.23 10.73 1.56
C ILE A 65 -4.83 11.00 0.12
N LYS A 66 -3.63 10.52 -0.27
CA LYS A 66 -3.13 10.54 -1.65
C LYS A 66 -3.24 9.16 -2.27
N GLU A 67 -3.94 9.06 -3.40
CA GLU A 67 -4.15 7.79 -4.08
C GLU A 67 -3.07 7.53 -5.13
N TYR A 68 -2.62 6.27 -5.17
CA TYR A 68 -1.65 5.74 -6.12
C TYR A 68 -2.20 4.47 -6.76
N THR A 69 -2.13 4.39 -8.08
CA THR A 69 -2.67 3.27 -8.85
C THR A 69 -1.64 2.18 -9.16
N ASP A 70 -0.38 2.37 -8.76
CA ASP A 70 0.70 1.39 -8.89
C ASP A 70 1.41 1.13 -7.55
N TYR A 71 2.29 0.12 -7.51
CA TYR A 71 2.99 -0.27 -6.29
C TYR A 71 4.38 0.39 -6.13
N ASN A 72 4.90 1.11 -7.14
CA ASN A 72 6.26 1.65 -7.10
C ASN A 72 6.33 3.03 -6.42
N GLN A 73 5.35 3.88 -6.69
CA GLN A 73 5.37 5.28 -6.26
C GLN A 73 5.21 5.48 -4.74
N PRO A 74 4.31 4.75 -4.00
CA PRO A 74 4.03 5.09 -2.60
C PRO A 74 5.25 5.00 -1.67
N ASN A 75 6.11 3.99 -1.84
CA ASN A 75 7.33 3.86 -1.04
C ASN A 75 8.39 4.91 -1.41
N GLN A 76 8.47 5.31 -2.68
CA GLN A 76 9.34 6.42 -3.11
C GLN A 76 8.89 7.74 -2.50
N ALA A 77 7.58 8.02 -2.53
CA ALA A 77 6.98 9.22 -1.94
C ALA A 77 7.13 9.25 -0.39
N LEU A 78 7.06 8.08 0.26
CA LEU A 78 7.37 7.98 1.69
C LEU A 78 8.86 8.25 1.97
N ASN A 79 9.75 7.70 1.16
CA ASN A 79 11.19 7.90 1.33
C ASN A 79 11.60 9.37 1.11
N SER A 80 11.03 10.06 0.11
CA SER A 80 11.27 11.47 -0.16
C SER A 80 10.68 12.42 0.90
N GLY A 81 9.70 11.96 1.69
CA GLY A 81 8.99 12.77 2.68
C GLY A 81 7.75 13.47 2.15
N ASP A 82 7.27 13.11 0.96
CA ASP A 82 6.01 13.60 0.40
C ASP A 82 4.78 12.94 1.06
N LEU A 83 5.02 11.85 1.81
CA LEU A 83 4.07 11.13 2.64
C LEU A 83 4.63 10.97 4.06
N ASP A 84 3.74 10.99 5.04
CA ASP A 84 4.04 10.64 6.44
C ASP A 84 3.95 9.12 6.67
N ALA A 85 3.05 8.46 5.94
CA ALA A 85 2.85 7.01 5.96
C ALA A 85 2.28 6.53 4.62
N ASN A 86 2.31 5.22 4.37
CA ASN A 86 1.53 4.61 3.30
C ASN A 86 0.80 3.35 3.77
N TYR A 87 -0.30 3.04 3.08
CA TYR A 87 -1.14 1.88 3.34
C TYR A 87 -1.58 1.29 1.99
N TYR A 88 -0.83 0.31 1.48
CA TYR A 88 -1.07 -0.31 0.17
C TYR A 88 -0.35 -1.64 0.00
N GLN A 89 0.57 -1.99 0.90
CA GLN A 89 1.53 -3.08 0.76
C GLN A 89 1.36 -4.15 1.83
N THR A 90 1.76 -5.37 1.47
CA THR A 90 1.77 -6.52 2.36
C THR A 90 3.10 -6.66 3.08
N VAL A 91 3.14 -7.45 4.17
CA VAL A 91 4.39 -7.72 4.91
C VAL A 91 5.50 -8.27 4.01
N PRO A 92 5.28 -9.31 3.18
CA PRO A 92 6.35 -9.83 2.31
C PRO A 92 6.88 -8.80 1.29
N TYR A 93 5.98 -7.97 0.74
CA TYR A 93 6.38 -6.88 -0.16
C TYR A 93 7.22 -5.83 0.58
N PHE A 94 6.79 -5.42 1.77
CA PHE A 94 7.52 -4.48 2.62
C PHE A 94 8.94 -4.98 2.92
N ASP A 95 9.06 -6.24 3.34
CA ASP A 95 10.36 -6.84 3.71
C ASP A 95 11.32 -6.82 2.53
N GLU A 96 10.88 -7.29 1.35
CA GLU A 96 11.70 -7.30 0.13
C GLU A 96 12.12 -5.88 -0.29
N LYS A 97 11.14 -4.97 -0.42
CA LYS A 97 11.41 -3.61 -0.94
C LYS A 97 12.26 -2.78 0.02
N THR A 98 12.02 -2.92 1.31
CA THR A 98 12.78 -2.20 2.34
C THR A 98 14.24 -2.69 2.36
N ALA A 99 14.46 -3.99 2.30
CA ALA A 99 15.79 -4.57 2.23
C ALA A 99 16.52 -4.19 0.93
N LYS A 100 15.88 -4.35 -0.22
CA LYS A 100 16.45 -4.09 -1.54
C LYS A 100 16.89 -2.63 -1.74
N ASN A 101 16.12 -1.68 -1.16
CA ASN A 101 16.38 -0.24 -1.30
C ASN A 101 17.08 0.36 -0.08
N ASN A 102 17.38 -0.43 0.95
CA ASN A 102 17.95 0.03 2.23
C ASN A 102 17.15 1.18 2.86
N TRP A 103 15.82 1.15 2.74
CA TRP A 103 14.95 2.15 3.34
C TRP A 103 14.83 1.96 4.85
N GLN A 104 14.81 3.07 5.59
CA GLN A 104 14.66 3.05 7.04
C GLN A 104 13.17 3.18 7.41
N PHE A 105 12.40 2.16 7.06
CA PHE A 105 10.97 2.08 7.32
C PHE A 105 10.66 1.13 8.48
N ASP A 106 9.50 1.34 9.09
CA ASP A 106 8.88 0.49 10.09
C ASP A 106 7.39 0.35 9.77
N HIS A 107 6.70 -0.61 10.38
CA HIS A 107 5.30 -0.87 10.07
C HIS A 107 4.49 -1.29 11.30
N GLY A 108 3.15 -1.16 11.19
CA GLY A 108 2.17 -1.66 12.14
C GLY A 108 1.88 -3.15 11.97
N LYS A 109 0.85 -3.61 12.67
CA LYS A 109 0.32 -4.98 12.52
C LYS A 109 -0.48 -5.12 11.23
N GLY A 110 -0.81 -6.35 10.85
CA GLY A 110 -1.68 -6.64 9.72
C GLY A 110 -3.10 -6.11 9.93
N ILE A 111 -3.60 -5.33 8.97
CA ILE A 111 -4.90 -4.66 9.06
C ILE A 111 -5.96 -5.46 8.29
N HIS A 112 -5.66 -5.90 7.08
CA HIS A 112 -6.60 -6.67 6.27
C HIS A 112 -5.86 -7.57 5.28
N LEU A 113 -6.59 -8.56 4.75
CA LEU A 113 -6.16 -9.42 3.66
C LEU A 113 -7.06 -9.23 2.45
N GLU A 114 -6.46 -9.24 1.27
CA GLU A 114 -7.11 -9.33 -0.02
C GLU A 114 -6.60 -10.60 -0.70
N PRO A 115 -7.45 -11.65 -0.85
CA PRO A 115 -7.03 -12.85 -1.55
C PRO A 115 -6.67 -12.55 -3.01
N VAL A 116 -5.56 -13.10 -3.49
CA VAL A 116 -5.25 -13.14 -4.93
C VAL A 116 -6.18 -14.14 -5.60
N GLY A 117 -6.59 -13.87 -6.83
CA GLY A 117 -7.46 -14.77 -7.56
C GLY A 117 -6.96 -15.09 -8.97
N ILE A 118 -7.37 -16.23 -9.49
CA ILE A 118 -7.25 -16.60 -10.91
C ILE A 118 -8.57 -16.25 -11.59
N TYR A 119 -8.52 -15.35 -12.57
CA TYR A 119 -9.69 -14.86 -13.29
C TYR A 119 -9.64 -15.22 -14.77
N SER A 120 -10.80 -15.32 -15.37
CA SER A 120 -10.98 -15.53 -16.81
C SER A 120 -12.24 -14.82 -17.30
N GLU A 121 -12.24 -14.38 -18.56
CA GLU A 121 -13.44 -13.98 -19.28
C GLU A 121 -13.92 -15.08 -20.24
N LYS A 122 -13.12 -16.12 -20.44
CA LYS A 122 -13.37 -17.21 -21.40
C LYS A 122 -13.80 -18.51 -20.74
N LEU A 123 -13.31 -18.80 -19.53
CA LEU A 123 -13.49 -20.07 -18.83
C LEU A 123 -14.46 -19.93 -17.65
N LYS A 124 -15.12 -21.02 -17.31
CA LYS A 124 -16.00 -21.15 -16.13
C LYS A 124 -15.41 -22.06 -15.04
N ASP A 125 -14.52 -22.96 -15.42
CA ASP A 125 -13.79 -23.85 -14.49
C ASP A 125 -12.31 -23.86 -14.91
N ILE A 126 -11.42 -23.83 -13.92
CA ILE A 126 -9.96 -23.89 -14.11
C ILE A 126 -9.54 -25.20 -14.81
N LYS A 127 -10.33 -26.28 -14.66
CA LYS A 127 -10.10 -27.58 -15.30
C LYS A 127 -10.24 -27.54 -16.82
N ASP A 128 -10.95 -26.55 -17.36
CA ASP A 128 -11.12 -26.37 -18.80
C ASP A 128 -9.91 -25.70 -19.47
N LEU A 129 -8.93 -25.25 -18.67
CA LEU A 129 -7.71 -24.63 -19.18
C LEU A 129 -6.92 -25.62 -20.04
N LYS A 130 -6.62 -25.24 -21.29
CA LYS A 130 -5.91 -26.07 -22.26
C LYS A 130 -4.41 -25.97 -22.08
N ASP A 131 -3.68 -26.97 -22.55
CA ASP A 131 -2.23 -26.90 -22.68
C ASP A 131 -1.84 -25.79 -23.67
N GLY A 132 -0.77 -25.09 -23.39
CA GLY A 132 -0.35 -23.92 -24.17
C GLY A 132 -1.16 -22.65 -23.94
N ALA A 133 -2.14 -22.64 -23.00
CA ALA A 133 -2.96 -21.47 -22.69
C ALA A 133 -2.12 -20.27 -22.27
N LYS A 134 -2.64 -19.08 -22.56
CA LYS A 134 -2.01 -17.79 -22.19
C LYS A 134 -2.38 -17.40 -20.77
N ILE A 135 -1.37 -17.22 -19.94
CA ILE A 135 -1.51 -16.87 -18.51
C ILE A 135 -0.80 -15.57 -18.22
N GLY A 136 -1.55 -14.56 -17.74
CA GLY A 136 -0.99 -13.30 -17.26
C GLY A 136 -0.65 -13.37 -15.77
N VAL A 137 0.55 -12.89 -15.40
CA VAL A 137 1.02 -12.77 -14.02
C VAL A 137 1.62 -11.37 -13.86
N ILE A 138 1.52 -10.81 -12.67
CA ILE A 138 2.06 -9.47 -12.40
C ILE A 138 3.58 -9.41 -12.57
N THR A 139 4.10 -8.26 -13.09
CA THR A 139 5.55 -8.02 -13.25
C THR A 139 6.28 -7.87 -11.93
N GLU A 140 5.61 -7.38 -10.89
CA GLU A 140 6.23 -7.12 -9.60
C GLU A 140 6.61 -8.44 -8.88
N GLU A 141 7.89 -8.59 -8.56
CA GLU A 141 8.52 -9.86 -8.18
C GLU A 141 7.89 -10.56 -6.98
N THR A 142 7.63 -9.86 -5.87
CA THR A 142 7.02 -10.46 -4.67
C THR A 142 5.62 -10.99 -4.96
N ASN A 143 4.80 -10.18 -5.64
CA ASN A 143 3.45 -10.57 -6.02
C ASN A 143 3.42 -11.57 -7.17
N GLN A 144 4.44 -11.56 -8.05
CA GLN A 144 4.64 -12.59 -9.07
C GLN A 144 4.83 -13.96 -8.42
N LYS A 145 5.74 -14.07 -7.45
CA LYS A 145 5.97 -15.31 -6.68
C LYS A 145 4.69 -15.80 -5.99
N ARG A 146 3.93 -14.89 -5.37
CA ARG A 146 2.63 -15.20 -4.75
C ARG A 146 1.62 -15.74 -5.78
N GLY A 147 1.57 -15.13 -6.96
CA GLY A 147 0.71 -15.58 -8.05
C GLY A 147 1.12 -16.93 -8.62
N LEU A 148 2.43 -17.15 -8.81
CA LEU A 148 2.98 -18.42 -9.26
C LEU A 148 2.74 -19.55 -8.24
N GLN A 149 2.79 -19.24 -6.94
CA GLN A 149 2.42 -20.18 -5.88
C GLN A 149 0.95 -20.61 -6.02
N LEU A 150 0.02 -19.67 -6.26
CA LEU A 150 -1.38 -19.99 -6.47
C LEU A 150 -1.60 -20.91 -7.70
N LEU A 151 -0.85 -20.69 -8.78
CA LEU A 151 -0.88 -21.58 -9.95
C LEU A 151 -0.35 -22.97 -9.61
N ALA A 152 0.72 -23.07 -8.82
CA ALA A 152 1.32 -24.33 -8.41
C ALA A 152 0.43 -25.12 -7.44
N ASP A 153 -0.21 -24.45 -6.48
CA ASP A 153 -1.16 -25.05 -5.53
C ASP A 153 -2.36 -25.68 -6.24
N ASN A 154 -2.68 -25.18 -7.43
CA ASN A 154 -3.74 -25.72 -8.28
C ASN A 154 -3.23 -26.71 -9.34
N GLY A 155 -1.96 -27.13 -9.26
CA GLY A 155 -1.38 -28.15 -10.12
C GLY A 155 -1.16 -27.72 -11.57
N LEU A 156 -1.15 -26.40 -11.86
CA LEU A 156 -0.97 -25.88 -13.20
C LEU A 156 0.51 -25.83 -13.58
N ILE A 157 1.35 -25.46 -12.66
CA ILE A 157 2.82 -25.40 -12.80
C ILE A 157 3.50 -26.07 -11.61
N LYS A 158 4.82 -26.18 -11.65
CA LYS A 158 5.66 -26.53 -10.50
C LYS A 158 6.61 -25.38 -10.20
N LEU A 159 7.03 -25.25 -8.95
CA LEU A 159 7.98 -24.22 -8.55
C LEU A 159 9.39 -24.80 -8.35
N PRO A 160 10.44 -24.06 -8.73
CA PRO A 160 11.80 -24.34 -8.30
C PRO A 160 11.91 -24.35 -6.78
N LYS A 161 12.83 -25.18 -6.23
CA LYS A 161 13.12 -25.18 -4.79
C LYS A 161 13.79 -23.89 -4.31
N ASP A 162 14.58 -23.26 -5.18
CA ASP A 162 15.20 -21.96 -4.93
C ASP A 162 14.16 -20.86 -5.19
N GLU A 163 13.74 -20.18 -4.15
CA GLU A 163 12.76 -19.09 -4.21
C GLU A 163 13.18 -17.93 -5.13
N ASN A 164 14.51 -17.72 -5.30
CA ASN A 164 15.01 -16.69 -6.22
C ASN A 164 14.79 -17.06 -7.69
N GLN A 165 14.50 -18.33 -7.98
CA GLN A 165 14.17 -18.81 -9.32
C GLN A 165 12.67 -18.96 -9.58
N GLN A 166 11.82 -18.62 -8.61
CA GLN A 166 10.35 -18.65 -8.76
C GLN A 166 9.85 -17.42 -9.50
N LEU A 167 10.26 -17.29 -10.75
CA LEU A 167 9.93 -16.17 -11.64
C LEU A 167 9.40 -16.69 -12.98
N VAL A 168 8.51 -15.92 -13.59
CA VAL A 168 7.95 -16.21 -14.92
C VAL A 168 9.06 -16.52 -15.93
N ALA A 169 10.12 -15.71 -15.96
CA ALA A 169 11.24 -15.87 -16.89
C ALA A 169 11.95 -17.23 -16.80
N VAL A 170 11.94 -17.87 -15.61
CA VAL A 170 12.52 -19.21 -15.39
C VAL A 170 11.50 -20.29 -15.69
N ILE A 171 10.28 -20.17 -15.15
CA ILE A 171 9.24 -21.19 -15.23
C ILE A 171 8.75 -21.36 -16.67
N ALA A 172 8.52 -20.27 -17.39
CA ALA A 172 7.99 -20.31 -18.77
C ALA A 172 8.84 -21.15 -19.73
N LYS A 173 10.17 -21.18 -19.53
CA LYS A 173 11.13 -21.87 -20.39
C LYS A 173 11.40 -23.33 -19.99
N SER A 174 10.90 -23.77 -18.85
CA SER A 174 11.23 -25.08 -18.27
C SER A 174 10.11 -26.09 -18.48
N LYS A 175 10.38 -27.18 -19.17
CA LYS A 175 9.43 -28.32 -19.27
C LYS A 175 9.20 -29.00 -17.91
N GLU A 176 10.13 -28.90 -16.98
CA GLU A 176 9.98 -29.43 -15.62
C GLU A 176 8.97 -28.62 -14.81
N TYR A 177 9.07 -27.28 -14.87
CA TYR A 177 8.23 -26.37 -14.08
C TYR A 177 6.94 -25.98 -14.80
N ASN A 178 6.92 -25.99 -16.12
CA ASN A 178 5.77 -25.72 -16.98
C ASN A 178 5.48 -26.92 -17.91
N PRO A 179 5.05 -28.06 -17.36
CA PRO A 179 4.90 -29.31 -18.14
C PRO A 179 3.79 -29.22 -19.19
N ARG A 180 2.80 -28.32 -18.97
CA ARG A 180 1.68 -28.10 -19.89
C ARG A 180 1.98 -27.05 -20.96
N GLY A 181 3.18 -26.45 -20.93
CA GLY A 181 3.65 -25.50 -21.94
C GLY A 181 2.85 -24.21 -21.98
N PHE A 182 2.33 -23.74 -20.85
CA PHE A 182 1.60 -22.47 -20.79
C PHE A 182 2.46 -21.30 -21.29
N ASP A 183 1.84 -20.38 -22.02
CA ASP A 183 2.42 -19.11 -22.43
C ASP A 183 2.26 -18.11 -21.28
N LEU A 184 3.28 -18.08 -20.37
CA LEU A 184 3.32 -17.21 -19.20
C LEU A 184 3.84 -15.83 -19.61
N SER A 185 3.08 -14.79 -19.38
CA SER A 185 3.44 -13.40 -19.67
C SER A 185 3.34 -12.51 -18.43
N GLU A 186 4.29 -11.59 -18.34
CA GLU A 186 4.33 -10.56 -17.30
C GLU A 186 3.47 -9.36 -17.73
N VAL A 187 2.58 -8.91 -16.85
CA VAL A 187 1.66 -7.80 -17.09
C VAL A 187 1.71 -6.85 -15.91
N GLU A 188 1.74 -5.54 -16.18
CA GLU A 188 1.64 -4.53 -15.12
C GLU A 188 0.34 -4.67 -14.34
N GLY A 189 0.40 -4.61 -13.00
CA GLY A 189 -0.74 -4.85 -12.12
C GLY A 189 -2.03 -4.13 -12.52
N PRO A 190 -1.99 -2.80 -12.78
CA PRO A 190 -3.17 -2.04 -13.21
C PRO A 190 -3.77 -2.47 -14.56
N GLN A 191 -3.01 -3.22 -15.38
CA GLN A 191 -3.47 -3.69 -16.70
C GLN A 191 -4.04 -5.10 -16.68
N LEU A 192 -3.80 -5.89 -15.61
CA LEU A 192 -4.16 -7.30 -15.57
C LEU A 192 -5.65 -7.57 -15.87
N VAL A 193 -6.56 -6.78 -15.29
CA VAL A 193 -8.00 -6.98 -15.55
C VAL A 193 -8.35 -6.73 -17.02
N ARG A 194 -7.77 -5.70 -17.64
CA ARG A 194 -8.01 -5.37 -19.04
C ARG A 194 -7.42 -6.43 -19.99
N SER A 195 -6.29 -7.01 -19.61
CA SER A 195 -5.61 -8.05 -20.41
C SER A 195 -6.36 -9.38 -20.44
N LEU A 196 -7.39 -9.58 -19.58
CA LEU A 196 -8.20 -10.80 -19.59
C LEU A 196 -8.87 -11.07 -20.95
N ALA A 197 -9.16 -10.05 -21.75
CA ALA A 197 -9.71 -10.21 -23.09
C ALA A 197 -8.78 -11.02 -24.03
N ASP A 198 -7.46 -10.82 -23.88
CA ASP A 198 -6.42 -11.45 -24.71
C ASP A 198 -5.82 -12.70 -24.09
N LEU A 199 -5.98 -12.90 -22.78
CA LEU A 199 -5.48 -14.03 -22.01
C LEU A 199 -6.54 -15.12 -21.85
N ASP A 200 -6.12 -16.33 -21.53
CA ASP A 200 -7.05 -17.39 -21.14
C ASP A 200 -7.37 -17.30 -19.66
N ILE A 201 -6.37 -17.02 -18.84
CA ILE A 201 -6.51 -16.66 -17.42
C ILE A 201 -5.48 -15.59 -17.02
N ALA A 202 -5.75 -14.87 -15.93
CA ALA A 202 -4.76 -14.05 -15.27
C ALA A 202 -4.82 -14.23 -13.75
N VAL A 203 -3.65 -14.16 -13.10
CA VAL A 203 -3.54 -14.09 -11.64
C VAL A 203 -3.52 -12.63 -11.23
N ILE A 204 -4.54 -12.19 -10.49
CA ILE A 204 -4.80 -10.78 -10.20
C ILE A 204 -4.88 -10.54 -8.70
N ASN A 205 -4.10 -9.55 -8.22
CA ASN A 205 -4.16 -9.09 -6.83
C ASN A 205 -5.54 -8.50 -6.51
N GLY A 206 -5.98 -8.67 -5.25
CA GLY A 206 -7.34 -8.34 -4.83
C GLY A 206 -7.73 -6.88 -5.07
N ASN A 207 -6.83 -5.92 -4.78
CA ASN A 207 -7.09 -4.50 -5.04
C ASN A 207 -7.27 -4.19 -6.54
N PHE A 208 -6.42 -4.73 -7.42
CA PHE A 208 -6.56 -4.54 -8.87
C PHE A 208 -7.82 -5.22 -9.41
N ALA A 209 -8.18 -6.40 -8.87
CA ALA A 209 -9.43 -7.06 -9.22
C ALA A 209 -10.64 -6.18 -8.83
N LEU A 210 -10.66 -5.64 -7.62
CA LEU A 210 -11.72 -4.74 -7.14
C LEU A 210 -11.78 -3.43 -7.95
N ASP A 211 -10.65 -2.79 -8.22
CA ASP A 211 -10.56 -1.56 -9.03
C ASP A 211 -11.04 -1.82 -10.47
N GLY A 212 -10.79 -3.01 -11.01
CA GLY A 212 -11.29 -3.48 -12.31
C GLY A 212 -12.72 -3.98 -12.29
N GLY A 213 -13.45 -3.87 -11.16
CA GLY A 213 -14.85 -4.26 -11.03
C GLY A 213 -15.10 -5.75 -10.87
N LYS A 214 -14.06 -6.57 -10.68
CA LYS A 214 -14.19 -8.02 -10.42
C LYS A 214 -14.59 -8.28 -8.96
N LYS A 215 -15.27 -9.40 -8.74
CA LYS A 215 -15.68 -9.89 -7.41
C LYS A 215 -15.00 -11.22 -7.13
N PRO A 216 -14.87 -11.65 -5.86
CA PRO A 216 -14.38 -13.00 -5.53
C PRO A 216 -15.12 -14.12 -6.23
N SER A 217 -16.43 -13.95 -6.45
CA SER A 217 -17.28 -14.93 -7.19
C SER A 217 -16.95 -15.05 -8.68
N ASP A 218 -16.21 -14.09 -9.24
CA ASP A 218 -15.80 -14.12 -10.65
C ASP A 218 -14.48 -14.87 -10.83
N ALA A 219 -13.79 -15.18 -9.74
CA ALA A 219 -12.55 -15.94 -9.77
C ALA A 219 -12.83 -17.43 -9.99
N LEU A 220 -12.02 -18.06 -10.84
CA LEU A 220 -12.01 -19.54 -10.99
C LEU A 220 -11.42 -20.19 -9.75
N VAL A 221 -10.45 -19.51 -9.10
CA VAL A 221 -9.77 -19.93 -7.89
C VAL A 221 -9.45 -18.69 -7.07
N LEU A 222 -9.58 -18.77 -5.74
CA LEU A 222 -9.09 -17.78 -4.79
C LEU A 222 -8.02 -18.37 -3.89
N GLU A 223 -7.04 -17.56 -3.53
CA GLU A 223 -6.05 -17.86 -2.52
C GLU A 223 -6.71 -18.12 -1.16
N SER A 224 -6.17 -19.07 -0.40
CA SER A 224 -6.66 -19.33 0.95
C SER A 224 -6.33 -18.16 1.90
N PRO A 225 -7.31 -17.66 2.67
CA PRO A 225 -7.01 -16.66 3.69
C PRO A 225 -6.39 -17.25 4.96
N LYS A 226 -6.38 -18.57 5.10
CA LYS A 226 -5.88 -19.24 6.31
C LYS A 226 -4.36 -19.16 6.37
N ASP A 227 -3.84 -18.69 7.50
CA ASP A 227 -2.40 -18.57 7.78
C ASP A 227 -1.62 -17.77 6.70
N ASN A 228 -2.30 -16.85 6.04
CA ASN A 228 -1.76 -16.08 4.93
C ASN A 228 -0.88 -14.93 5.44
N PRO A 229 0.42 -14.87 5.07
CA PRO A 229 1.34 -13.84 5.53
C PRO A 229 1.11 -12.49 4.86
N SER A 230 0.33 -12.43 3.78
CA SER A 230 0.16 -11.25 2.94
C SER A 230 -0.87 -10.25 3.51
N LEU A 231 -0.80 -9.99 4.82
CA LEU A 231 -1.61 -8.96 5.44
C LEU A 231 -1.10 -7.57 5.03
N ASN A 232 -2.03 -6.69 4.71
CA ASN A 232 -1.75 -5.29 4.39
C ASN A 232 -1.49 -4.49 5.67
N ILE A 233 -0.50 -3.60 5.64
CA ILE A 233 0.06 -2.88 6.77
C ILE A 233 0.16 -1.38 6.53
N LEU A 234 0.11 -0.58 7.60
CA LEU A 234 0.53 0.82 7.59
C LEU A 234 2.04 0.88 7.77
N VAL A 235 2.73 1.64 6.90
CA VAL A 235 4.19 1.78 6.87
C VAL A 235 4.58 3.25 7.01
N TRP A 236 5.69 3.52 7.73
CA TRP A 236 6.23 4.86 7.99
C TRP A 236 7.75 4.87 8.09
N LYS A 237 8.36 6.04 8.09
CA LYS A 237 9.80 6.19 8.34
C LYS A 237 10.09 6.04 9.83
N LYS A 238 11.16 5.30 10.20
CA LYS A 238 11.59 5.10 11.58
C LYS A 238 11.87 6.40 12.32
N ASP A 239 12.38 7.40 11.61
CA ASP A 239 12.74 8.73 12.13
C ASP A 239 11.63 9.78 11.97
N SER A 240 10.39 9.35 11.72
CA SER A 240 9.26 10.27 11.52
C SER A 240 9.02 11.15 12.74
N LYS A 241 8.96 12.47 12.52
CA LYS A 241 8.59 13.44 13.56
C LYS A 241 7.14 13.35 14.01
N LYS A 242 6.29 12.65 13.21
CA LYS A 242 4.86 12.46 13.46
C LYS A 242 4.54 11.06 13.99
N LEU A 243 5.51 10.35 14.54
CA LEU A 243 5.38 8.94 14.94
C LEU A 243 4.20 8.70 15.90
N GLU A 244 3.94 9.62 16.84
CA GLU A 244 2.82 9.50 17.78
C GLU A 244 1.43 9.54 17.05
N ALA A 245 1.28 10.46 16.08
CA ALA A 245 0.06 10.53 15.29
C ALA A 245 -0.10 9.30 14.37
N ILE A 246 1.00 8.80 13.80
CA ILE A 246 1.01 7.59 12.96
C ILE A 246 0.61 6.36 13.79
N LYS A 247 1.14 6.19 15.00
CA LYS A 247 0.77 5.08 15.89
C LYS A 247 -0.69 5.15 16.33
N LYS A 248 -1.24 6.36 16.55
CA LYS A 248 -2.67 6.53 16.79
C LYS A 248 -3.49 6.10 15.57
N LEU A 249 -3.07 6.47 14.36
CA LEU A 249 -3.71 6.02 13.13
C LEU A 249 -3.68 4.49 12.99
N ASP A 250 -2.52 3.87 13.24
CA ASP A 250 -2.37 2.41 13.22
C ASP A 250 -3.32 1.73 14.23
N ALA A 251 -3.42 2.27 15.44
CA ALA A 251 -4.38 1.78 16.44
C ALA A 251 -5.85 1.92 15.99
N LEU A 252 -6.20 3.03 15.33
CA LEU A 252 -7.55 3.22 14.78
C LEU A 252 -7.86 2.23 13.66
N LEU A 253 -6.88 1.91 12.82
CA LEU A 253 -7.03 0.91 11.75
C LEU A 253 -7.28 -0.51 12.28
N HIS A 254 -6.94 -0.77 13.55
CA HIS A 254 -7.21 -2.04 14.27
C HIS A 254 -8.42 -1.96 15.20
N SER A 255 -9.25 -0.92 15.07
CA SER A 255 -10.42 -0.76 15.93
C SER A 255 -11.57 -1.70 15.54
N PRO A 256 -12.46 -2.04 16.50
CA PRO A 256 -13.67 -2.82 16.22
C PRO A 256 -14.56 -2.17 15.15
N GLU A 257 -14.57 -0.83 15.10
CA GLU A 257 -15.34 -0.05 14.12
C GLU A 257 -14.83 -0.26 12.69
N VAL A 258 -13.49 -0.30 12.50
CA VAL A 258 -12.87 -0.60 11.20
C VAL A 258 -13.14 -2.05 10.81
N LYS A 259 -13.04 -3.00 11.74
CA LYS A 259 -13.43 -4.39 11.50
C LYS A 259 -14.85 -4.50 10.98
N ALA A 260 -15.80 -3.91 11.70
CA ALA A 260 -17.21 -3.91 11.32
C ALA A 260 -17.46 -3.22 9.96
N PHE A 261 -16.71 -2.14 9.68
CA PHE A 261 -16.78 -1.46 8.39
C PHE A 261 -16.32 -2.39 7.25
N ILE A 262 -15.18 -3.08 7.41
CA ILE A 262 -14.65 -4.02 6.41
C ILE A 262 -15.67 -5.14 6.15
N GLU A 263 -16.18 -5.79 7.19
CA GLU A 263 -17.14 -6.89 7.08
C GLU A 263 -18.45 -6.46 6.41
N LYS A 264 -18.93 -5.25 6.73
CA LYS A 264 -20.14 -4.69 6.14
C LYS A 264 -19.95 -4.30 4.68
N LYS A 265 -18.80 -3.72 4.34
CA LYS A 265 -18.53 -3.19 2.99
C LYS A 265 -18.21 -4.30 1.99
N TRP A 266 -17.53 -5.35 2.44
CA TRP A 266 -17.15 -6.50 1.62
C TRP A 266 -17.71 -7.82 2.18
N PRO A 267 -19.05 -7.99 2.22
CA PRO A 267 -19.68 -9.20 2.77
C PRO A 267 -19.34 -10.45 1.95
N ASN A 268 -18.88 -10.26 0.70
CA ASN A 268 -18.41 -11.31 -0.21
C ASN A 268 -16.96 -11.75 0.07
N LYS A 269 -16.33 -11.25 1.14
CA LYS A 269 -14.97 -11.57 1.55
C LYS A 269 -13.87 -11.17 0.56
N ALA A 270 -14.12 -10.19 -0.29
CA ALA A 270 -13.09 -9.59 -1.14
C ALA A 270 -11.98 -8.91 -0.30
N VAL A 271 -12.35 -8.42 0.87
CA VAL A 271 -11.46 -7.86 1.89
C VAL A 271 -11.85 -8.48 3.22
N LEU A 272 -10.86 -9.01 3.94
CA LEU A 272 -11.01 -9.69 5.21
C LEU A 272 -10.24 -8.94 6.31
N PRO A 273 -10.82 -8.68 7.49
CA PRO A 273 -10.06 -8.16 8.62
C PRO A 273 -8.89 -9.11 8.97
N GLY A 274 -7.73 -8.54 9.31
CA GLY A 274 -6.51 -9.26 9.67
C GLY A 274 -6.28 -9.40 11.18
N PHE A 275 -7.26 -8.97 12.02
CA PHE A 275 -7.14 -8.89 13.47
C PHE A 275 -8.44 -9.25 14.19
#